data_d8854d41809fd082adbc6e081198cfba
#
_entry.id   d8854d41809fd082adbc6e081198cfba
#
_cell.length_a   1.000
_cell.length_b   1.000
_cell.length_c   1.000
_cell.angle_alpha   90.00
_cell.angle_beta   90.00
_cell.angle_gamma   90.00
#
_symmetry.space_group_name_H-M   'P 1'
#
loop_
_entity.id
_entity.type
_entity.pdbx_description
1 polymer ?
#
loop_
_entity_poly.entity_id
_entity_poly.type
_entity_poly.pdbx_seq_one_letter_code
_entity_poly.pdbx_strand_id
1 'polypeptide(L)'
;MVLVLTTAALTAGPSSIRIVRCSPEQDPALDFARSVVRGLADRPRWLPCRFLYDAEGSKLFERICDTPEYYLTRTETAILEEHADTIRRLTGPVTIVELGSGSARKTALLLEAYGSAYGAVRYVPVDVSYHALQQSSSALAARQRGLSIEALHGTYENAFPLFARLSPLVLLFLGSTIGNLNQTEAAAFWERASEALAPGDLVLLGADLVKPAAVLNAAYNDAAGWSAAFTKNIFARMNRELGSGLDLTTIAHEARYREEWARVEIFTRFAKRQTIHVQPLGQSFTIAAGERVMTEISRKFGLPELAAYLSTFRLETVRSFADPKGWYAVILLRRREGSARQGPRSATRHEPHPAR
;
A
#
# COMPACT_ATOMS: atom_id res chain seq x y z
N MET A 1 -18.73 -51.95 -8.72
CA MET A 1 -17.45 -51.81 -7.99
C MET A 1 -17.13 -50.31 -7.97
N VAL A 2 -17.55 -49.65 -6.88
CA VAL A 2 -17.42 -48.22 -6.70
C VAL A 2 -16.03 -47.95 -6.14
N LEU A 3 -15.20 -47.25 -6.91
CA LEU A 3 -13.86 -46.82 -6.47
C LEU A 3 -14.02 -45.69 -5.46
N VAL A 4 -13.84 -45.96 -4.19
CA VAL A 4 -13.73 -44.94 -3.13
C VAL A 4 -12.32 -44.36 -3.26
N LEU A 5 -12.22 -43.14 -3.83
CA LEU A 5 -11.01 -42.33 -3.78
C LEU A 5 -10.87 -41.77 -2.37
N THR A 6 -10.06 -42.44 -1.55
CA THR A 6 -9.54 -41.89 -0.29
C THR A 6 -8.70 -40.66 -0.62
N THR A 7 -9.18 -39.47 -0.24
CA THR A 7 -8.39 -38.24 -0.22
C THR A 7 -7.24 -38.42 0.78
N ALA A 8 -6.06 -38.77 0.30
CA ALA A 8 -4.84 -38.69 1.09
C ALA A 8 -4.65 -37.23 1.47
N ALA A 9 -4.65 -36.92 2.78
CA ALA A 9 -4.23 -35.63 3.29
C ALA A 9 -2.79 -35.39 2.81
N LEU A 10 -2.62 -34.44 1.90
CA LEU A 10 -1.32 -33.98 1.45
C LEU A 10 -0.63 -33.39 2.68
N THR A 11 0.35 -34.09 3.25
CA THR A 11 1.18 -33.57 4.32
C THR A 11 1.97 -32.37 3.74
N ALA A 12 1.72 -31.18 4.27
CA ALA A 12 2.41 -29.98 3.85
C ALA A 12 3.94 -30.16 3.99
N GLY A 13 4.66 -30.02 2.89
CA GLY A 13 6.12 -30.05 2.86
C GLY A 13 6.76 -28.89 3.63
N PRO A 14 8.10 -28.82 3.70
CA PRO A 14 8.77 -27.67 4.28
C PRO A 14 8.47 -26.39 3.47
N SER A 15 8.42 -25.23 4.14
CA SER A 15 8.26 -23.95 3.46
C SER A 15 9.53 -23.56 2.70
N SER A 16 9.38 -22.87 1.57
CA SER A 16 10.48 -22.39 0.74
C SER A 16 10.42 -20.87 0.57
N ILE A 17 11.57 -20.22 0.54
CA ILE A 17 11.69 -18.76 0.34
C ILE A 17 12.65 -18.49 -0.82
N ARG A 18 12.22 -17.67 -1.76
CA ARG A 18 13.04 -17.11 -2.82
C ARG A 18 12.76 -15.61 -2.93
N ILE A 19 13.80 -14.78 -2.91
CA ILE A 19 13.66 -13.34 -3.16
C ILE A 19 14.24 -13.04 -4.54
N VAL A 20 13.43 -12.42 -5.39
CA VAL A 20 13.76 -12.09 -6.78
C VAL A 20 13.67 -10.58 -6.96
N ARG A 21 14.71 -9.96 -7.50
CA ARG A 21 14.64 -8.56 -7.93
C ARG A 21 13.85 -8.50 -9.24
N CYS A 22 12.77 -7.72 -9.27
CA CYS A 22 11.94 -7.52 -10.45
C CYS A 22 12.11 -6.13 -11.09
N SER A 23 12.96 -5.27 -10.53
CA SER A 23 13.34 -3.99 -11.13
C SER A 23 14.69 -4.08 -11.85
N PRO A 24 14.90 -3.29 -12.94
CA PRO A 24 16.23 -3.05 -13.47
C PRO A 24 17.16 -2.56 -12.36
N GLU A 25 18.45 -2.77 -12.55
CA GLU A 25 19.46 -2.28 -11.61
C GLU A 25 19.49 -0.76 -11.64
N GLN A 26 18.64 -0.12 -10.83
CA GLN A 26 18.66 1.31 -10.59
C GLN A 26 19.30 1.55 -9.23
N ASP A 27 20.19 2.52 -9.14
CA ASP A 27 20.69 3.00 -7.86
C ASP A 27 19.52 3.58 -7.04
N PRO A 28 19.14 2.98 -5.90
CA PRO A 28 18.01 3.46 -5.09
C PRO A 28 18.21 4.89 -4.59
N ALA A 29 19.46 5.31 -4.33
CA ALA A 29 19.79 6.66 -3.91
C ALA A 29 19.56 7.66 -5.04
N LEU A 30 19.88 7.28 -6.28
CA LEU A 30 19.64 8.12 -7.45
C LEU A 30 18.14 8.23 -7.80
N ASP A 31 17.35 7.15 -7.64
CA ASP A 31 15.88 7.21 -7.77
C ASP A 31 15.27 8.15 -6.72
N PHE A 32 15.74 8.05 -5.46
CA PHE A 32 15.32 8.96 -4.40
C PHE A 32 15.69 10.41 -4.73
N ALA A 33 16.94 10.68 -5.12
CA ALA A 33 17.41 12.01 -5.49
C ALA A 33 16.57 12.64 -6.64
N ARG A 34 16.32 11.89 -7.71
CA ARG A 34 15.49 12.34 -8.85
C ARG A 34 14.05 12.64 -8.43
N SER A 35 13.48 11.79 -7.58
CA SER A 35 12.12 11.96 -7.07
C SER A 35 12.00 13.21 -6.18
N VAL A 36 12.99 13.45 -5.31
CA VAL A 36 13.08 14.65 -4.47
C VAL A 36 13.20 15.90 -5.32
N VAL A 37 14.10 15.91 -6.31
CA VAL A 37 14.27 17.05 -7.22
C VAL A 37 12.96 17.39 -7.92
N ARG A 38 12.27 16.40 -8.48
CA ARG A 38 10.98 16.62 -9.14
C ARG A 38 9.96 17.23 -8.19
N GLY A 39 9.75 16.66 -7.02
CA GLY A 39 8.73 17.15 -6.07
C GLY A 39 9.07 18.51 -5.46
N LEU A 40 10.36 18.84 -5.27
CA LEU A 40 10.76 20.16 -4.77
C LEU A 40 10.77 21.25 -5.86
N ALA A 41 10.87 20.88 -7.14
CA ALA A 41 10.73 21.81 -8.26
C ALA A 41 9.29 22.25 -8.48
N ASP A 42 8.32 21.42 -8.15
CA ASP A 42 6.89 21.70 -8.33
C ASP A 42 6.33 22.74 -7.34
N ARG A 43 5.14 23.27 -7.68
CA ARG A 43 4.35 24.15 -6.82
C ARG A 43 2.88 23.70 -6.82
N PRO A 44 2.31 23.37 -5.66
CA PRO A 44 2.94 23.24 -4.34
C PRO A 44 4.00 22.12 -4.30
N ARG A 45 4.99 22.24 -3.41
CA ARG A 45 6.06 21.24 -3.26
C ARG A 45 5.54 19.97 -2.61
N TRP A 46 6.10 18.83 -2.99
CA TRP A 46 5.72 17.53 -2.47
C TRP A 46 6.92 16.56 -2.46
N LEU A 47 6.75 15.46 -1.73
CA LEU A 47 7.66 14.32 -1.75
C LEU A 47 6.85 13.03 -1.86
N PRO A 48 7.30 12.02 -2.63
CA PRO A 48 6.57 10.76 -2.75
C PRO A 48 6.57 10.00 -1.43
N CYS A 49 5.38 9.60 -0.93
CA CYS A 49 5.19 8.93 0.36
C CYS A 49 5.91 7.57 0.46
N ARG A 50 6.21 6.91 -0.67
CA ARG A 50 6.96 5.63 -0.67
C ARG A 50 8.32 5.74 0.00
N PHE A 51 8.92 6.93 0.04
CA PHE A 51 10.23 7.14 0.68
C PHE A 51 10.16 7.37 2.18
N LEU A 52 8.96 7.42 2.76
CA LEU A 52 8.75 7.38 4.21
C LEU A 52 9.14 6.01 4.79
N TYR A 53 9.04 4.93 4.01
CA TYR A 53 9.15 3.53 4.44
C TYR A 53 10.57 2.95 4.26
N ASP A 54 11.62 3.67 4.69
CA ASP A 54 12.93 3.04 4.91
C ASP A 54 12.89 2.17 6.19
N ALA A 55 14.02 1.59 6.58
CA ALA A 55 14.09 0.71 7.75
C ALA A 55 13.61 1.39 9.05
N GLU A 56 13.91 2.69 9.22
CA GLU A 56 13.47 3.46 10.39
C GLU A 56 11.99 3.86 10.26
N GLY A 57 11.58 4.32 9.08
CA GLY A 57 10.19 4.65 8.80
C GLY A 57 9.25 3.47 9.00
N SER A 58 9.65 2.27 8.60
CA SER A 58 8.86 1.06 8.82
C SER A 58 8.63 0.78 10.30
N LYS A 59 9.65 0.96 11.16
CA LYS A 59 9.51 0.84 12.62
C LYS A 59 8.58 1.93 13.20
N LEU A 60 8.72 3.16 12.73
CA LEU A 60 7.85 4.26 13.14
C LEU A 60 6.40 3.99 12.74
N PHE A 61 6.17 3.46 11.56
CA PHE A 61 4.83 3.09 11.11
C PHE A 61 4.21 1.97 11.96
N GLU A 62 5.00 0.97 12.37
CA GLU A 62 4.51 -0.04 13.32
C GLU A 62 4.09 0.59 14.66
N ARG A 63 4.84 1.60 15.16
CA ARG A 63 4.44 2.34 16.34
C ARG A 63 3.13 3.11 16.15
N ILE A 64 2.93 3.71 14.96
CA ILE A 64 1.65 4.35 14.62
C ILE A 64 0.52 3.32 14.66
N CYS A 65 0.70 2.14 14.09
CA CYS A 65 -0.31 1.07 14.07
C CYS A 65 -0.74 0.63 15.47
N ASP A 66 0.13 0.76 16.47
CA ASP A 66 -0.13 0.40 17.85
C ASP A 66 -0.80 1.54 18.68
N THR A 67 -0.93 2.76 18.12
CA THR A 67 -1.57 3.88 18.82
C THR A 67 -3.10 3.72 18.91
N PRO A 68 -3.74 4.21 19.97
CA PRO A 68 -5.20 4.12 20.11
C PRO A 68 -5.95 4.92 19.05
N GLU A 69 -5.36 6.00 18.54
CA GLU A 69 -5.98 6.87 17.53
C GLU A 69 -5.98 6.25 16.14
N TYR A 70 -4.94 5.47 15.78
CA TYR A 70 -4.79 4.88 14.45
C TYR A 70 -5.58 3.58 14.33
N TYR A 71 -6.87 3.70 14.04
CA TYR A 71 -7.83 2.59 13.98
C TYR A 71 -7.64 1.69 12.75
N LEU A 72 -7.05 2.16 11.63
CA LEU A 72 -7.06 1.50 10.33
C LEU A 72 -6.57 0.05 10.40
N THR A 73 -5.38 -0.17 10.95
CA THR A 73 -4.77 -1.51 11.03
C THR A 73 -5.62 -2.47 11.85
N ARG A 74 -6.09 -2.03 13.03
CA ARG A 74 -6.92 -2.88 13.92
C ARG A 74 -8.25 -3.25 13.26
N THR A 75 -8.89 -2.29 12.59
CA THR A 75 -10.19 -2.51 11.96
C THR A 75 -10.06 -3.46 10.77
N GLU A 76 -9.06 -3.27 9.91
CA GLU A 76 -8.80 -4.17 8.79
C GLU A 76 -8.44 -5.58 9.28
N THR A 77 -7.61 -5.69 10.33
CA THR A 77 -7.25 -6.98 10.93
C THR A 77 -8.50 -7.72 11.45
N ALA A 78 -9.38 -7.04 12.19
CA ALA A 78 -10.61 -7.64 12.70
C ALA A 78 -11.53 -8.13 11.57
N ILE A 79 -11.66 -7.38 10.46
CA ILE A 79 -12.43 -7.82 9.29
C ILE A 79 -11.80 -9.09 8.68
N LEU A 80 -10.48 -9.13 8.55
CA LEU A 80 -9.79 -10.29 8.00
C LEU A 80 -9.88 -11.51 8.92
N GLU A 81 -9.77 -11.34 10.24
CA GLU A 81 -9.96 -12.41 11.24
C GLU A 81 -11.34 -13.02 11.13
N GLU A 82 -12.39 -12.19 11.06
CA GLU A 82 -13.77 -12.66 10.98
C GLU A 82 -14.09 -13.35 9.64
N HIS A 83 -13.46 -12.90 8.55
CA HIS A 83 -13.88 -13.29 7.21
C HIS A 83 -12.84 -14.07 6.40
N ALA A 84 -11.66 -14.41 6.93
CA ALA A 84 -10.60 -15.12 6.20
C ALA A 84 -11.09 -16.39 5.51
N ASP A 85 -11.86 -17.22 6.21
CA ASP A 85 -12.45 -18.46 5.67
C ASP A 85 -13.49 -18.19 4.58
N THR A 86 -14.27 -17.12 4.71
CA THR A 86 -15.24 -16.75 3.68
C THR A 86 -14.53 -16.24 2.43
N ILE A 87 -13.51 -15.40 2.59
CA ILE A 87 -12.67 -14.93 1.49
C ILE A 87 -12.04 -16.13 0.77
N ARG A 88 -11.41 -17.04 1.49
CA ARG A 88 -10.83 -18.28 0.95
C ARG A 88 -11.85 -19.12 0.15
N ARG A 89 -13.07 -19.29 0.67
CA ARG A 89 -14.12 -20.03 -0.06
C ARG A 89 -14.53 -19.35 -1.36
N LEU A 90 -14.60 -18.01 -1.36
CA LEU A 90 -14.97 -17.22 -2.54
C LEU A 90 -13.89 -17.18 -3.62
N THR A 91 -12.63 -17.26 -3.20
CA THR A 91 -11.48 -17.20 -4.11
C THR A 91 -11.06 -18.56 -4.63
N GLY A 92 -11.27 -19.63 -3.83
CA GLY A 92 -10.74 -20.95 -4.13
C GLY A 92 -9.21 -21.06 -3.98
N PRO A 93 -8.62 -22.15 -4.48
CA PRO A 93 -7.16 -22.33 -4.46
C PRO A 93 -6.50 -21.42 -5.51
N VAL A 94 -5.83 -20.37 -5.08
CA VAL A 94 -5.19 -19.34 -5.91
C VAL A 94 -3.79 -18.99 -5.40
N THR A 95 -2.94 -18.40 -6.24
CA THR A 95 -1.72 -17.72 -5.80
C THR A 95 -2.11 -16.42 -5.08
N ILE A 96 -1.55 -16.18 -3.90
CA ILE A 96 -1.76 -14.95 -3.14
C ILE A 96 -0.61 -13.98 -3.48
N VAL A 97 -0.91 -12.87 -4.14
CA VAL A 97 0.04 -11.80 -4.47
C VAL A 97 -0.29 -10.60 -3.61
N GLU A 98 0.68 -9.99 -2.93
CA GLU A 98 0.44 -8.84 -2.06
C GLU A 98 1.32 -7.66 -2.44
N LEU A 99 0.71 -6.50 -2.63
CA LEU A 99 1.38 -5.23 -2.88
C LEU A 99 1.63 -4.48 -1.57
N GLY A 100 2.92 -4.23 -1.25
CA GLY A 100 3.30 -3.57 -0.01
C GLY A 100 3.09 -4.45 1.22
N SER A 101 3.75 -5.60 1.25
CA SER A 101 3.54 -6.63 2.28
C SER A 101 3.94 -6.18 3.70
N GLY A 102 4.87 -5.24 3.83
CA GLY A 102 5.34 -4.76 5.11
C GLY A 102 5.69 -5.91 6.07
N SER A 103 5.10 -5.91 7.28
CA SER A 103 5.27 -6.99 8.28
C SER A 103 4.45 -8.24 8.01
N ALA A 104 3.56 -8.24 7.02
CA ALA A 104 2.66 -9.34 6.64
C ALA A 104 1.78 -9.91 7.79
N ARG A 105 1.61 -9.17 8.90
CA ARG A 105 0.82 -9.64 10.06
C ARG A 105 -0.63 -9.95 9.68
N LYS A 106 -1.26 -9.09 8.90
CA LYS A 106 -2.66 -9.25 8.45
C LYS A 106 -2.79 -10.39 7.45
N THR A 107 -1.84 -10.50 6.55
CA THR A 107 -1.81 -11.52 5.51
C THR A 107 -1.61 -12.91 6.08
N ALA A 108 -0.92 -13.05 7.24
CA ALA A 108 -0.80 -14.31 7.95
C ALA A 108 -2.16 -14.97 8.22
N LEU A 109 -3.20 -14.18 8.54
CA LEU A 109 -4.56 -14.69 8.77
C LEU A 109 -5.15 -15.40 7.53
N LEU A 110 -4.96 -14.78 6.36
CA LEU A 110 -5.40 -15.38 5.09
C LEU A 110 -4.55 -16.61 4.77
N LEU A 111 -3.23 -16.52 4.90
CA LEU A 111 -2.32 -17.64 4.61
C LEU A 111 -2.63 -18.85 5.49
N GLU A 112 -2.95 -18.66 6.77
CA GLU A 112 -3.37 -19.72 7.69
C GLU A 112 -4.69 -20.38 7.24
N ALA A 113 -5.70 -19.59 6.84
CA ALA A 113 -6.97 -20.10 6.33
C ALA A 113 -6.79 -20.92 5.04
N TYR A 114 -5.93 -20.46 4.12
CA TYR A 114 -5.62 -21.20 2.90
C TYR A 114 -4.78 -22.46 3.18
N GLY A 115 -3.78 -22.36 4.04
CA GLY A 115 -2.93 -23.49 4.42
C GLY A 115 -3.72 -24.61 5.10
N SER A 116 -4.63 -24.25 5.98
CA SER A 116 -5.52 -25.21 6.67
C SER A 116 -6.45 -25.95 5.71
N ALA A 117 -6.90 -25.27 4.63
CA ALA A 117 -7.83 -25.85 3.68
C ALA A 117 -7.16 -26.61 2.53
N TYR A 118 -6.01 -26.13 2.06
CA TYR A 118 -5.39 -26.65 0.82
C TYR A 118 -4.02 -27.30 1.07
N GLY A 119 -3.46 -27.22 2.26
CA GLY A 119 -2.17 -27.81 2.66
C GLY A 119 -0.96 -27.04 2.12
N ALA A 120 -0.97 -26.63 0.84
CA ALA A 120 0.09 -25.85 0.21
C ALA A 120 -0.45 -24.49 -0.24
N VAL A 121 0.35 -23.42 -0.02
CA VAL A 121 0.00 -22.06 -0.41
C VAL A 121 1.18 -21.41 -1.13
N ARG A 122 0.92 -20.80 -2.28
CA ARG A 122 1.90 -19.94 -2.98
C ARG A 122 1.62 -18.49 -2.63
N TYR A 123 2.62 -17.82 -2.04
CA TYR A 123 2.58 -16.43 -1.65
C TYR A 123 3.67 -15.61 -2.34
N VAL A 124 3.27 -14.49 -2.92
CA VAL A 124 4.15 -13.62 -3.71
C VAL A 124 4.05 -12.19 -3.17
N PRO A 125 4.77 -11.84 -2.09
CA PRO A 125 4.84 -10.47 -1.60
C PRO A 125 5.68 -9.60 -2.54
N VAL A 126 5.21 -8.36 -2.77
CA VAL A 126 5.91 -7.33 -3.55
C VAL A 126 6.20 -6.15 -2.64
N ASP A 127 7.46 -5.76 -2.50
CA ASP A 127 7.84 -4.59 -1.69
C ASP A 127 9.13 -3.96 -2.24
N VAL A 128 9.27 -2.65 -2.04
CA VAL A 128 10.50 -1.91 -2.37
C VAL A 128 11.60 -2.10 -1.32
N SER A 129 11.25 -2.60 -0.14
CA SER A 129 12.17 -2.87 0.95
C SER A 129 12.62 -4.33 0.95
N TYR A 130 13.86 -4.60 0.51
CA TYR A 130 14.46 -5.94 0.58
C TYR A 130 14.45 -6.49 2.01
N HIS A 131 14.76 -5.62 2.99
CA HIS A 131 14.80 -6.00 4.40
C HIS A 131 13.42 -6.43 4.93
N ALA A 132 12.36 -5.67 4.59
CA ALA A 132 11.00 -6.03 4.96
C ALA A 132 10.58 -7.38 4.35
N LEU A 133 10.88 -7.61 3.06
CA LEU A 133 10.60 -8.89 2.39
C LEU A 133 11.34 -10.05 3.06
N GLN A 134 12.62 -9.89 3.38
CA GLN A 134 13.40 -10.92 4.03
C GLN A 134 12.87 -11.26 5.41
N GLN A 135 12.59 -10.25 6.22
CA GLN A 135 12.13 -10.42 7.60
C GLN A 135 10.74 -11.05 7.65
N SER A 136 9.77 -10.50 6.89
CA SER A 136 8.40 -11.00 6.86
C SER A 136 8.30 -12.41 6.28
N SER A 137 9.02 -12.70 5.19
CA SER A 137 9.03 -14.03 4.58
C SER A 137 9.60 -15.09 5.53
N SER A 138 10.71 -14.77 6.23
CA SER A 138 11.29 -15.68 7.22
C SER A 138 10.36 -15.95 8.39
N ALA A 139 9.68 -14.89 8.90
CA ALA A 139 8.73 -15.03 9.99
C ALA A 139 7.51 -15.88 9.60
N LEU A 140 6.96 -15.68 8.40
CA LEU A 140 5.83 -16.46 7.87
C LEU A 140 6.22 -17.94 7.66
N ALA A 141 7.36 -18.21 7.03
CA ALA A 141 7.80 -19.58 6.77
C ALA A 141 8.12 -20.38 8.05
N ALA A 142 8.54 -19.69 9.12
CA ALA A 142 8.75 -20.31 10.42
C ALA A 142 7.43 -20.70 11.12
N ARG A 143 6.33 -19.96 10.86
CA ARG A 143 5.02 -20.17 11.49
C ARG A 143 4.14 -21.17 10.76
N GLN A 144 4.27 -21.25 9.43
CA GLN A 144 3.37 -22.03 8.59
C GLN A 144 4.14 -22.99 7.68
N ARG A 145 3.84 -24.29 7.74
CA ARG A 145 4.36 -25.30 6.81
C ARG A 145 3.61 -25.26 5.48
N GLY A 146 4.27 -25.74 4.42
CA GLY A 146 3.64 -25.79 3.08
C GLY A 146 3.52 -24.43 2.39
N LEU A 147 4.19 -23.39 2.90
CA LEU A 147 4.19 -22.05 2.33
C LEU A 147 5.35 -21.90 1.35
N SER A 148 5.05 -21.69 0.06
CA SER A 148 6.02 -21.34 -0.97
C SER A 148 6.03 -19.84 -1.19
N ILE A 149 7.10 -19.15 -0.81
CA ILE A 149 7.25 -17.71 -0.88
C ILE A 149 8.20 -17.32 -2.02
N GLU A 150 7.68 -16.60 -3.02
CA GLU A 150 8.46 -15.97 -4.09
C GLU A 150 8.37 -14.45 -3.92
N ALA A 151 9.21 -13.87 -3.07
CA ALA A 151 9.20 -12.44 -2.77
C ALA A 151 9.79 -11.62 -3.93
N LEU A 152 9.06 -10.61 -4.40
CA LEU A 152 9.44 -9.74 -5.50
C LEU A 152 9.92 -8.39 -4.97
N HIS A 153 11.23 -8.13 -5.07
CA HIS A 153 11.83 -6.86 -4.68
C HIS A 153 11.77 -5.85 -5.82
N GLY A 154 10.90 -4.85 -5.69
CA GLY A 154 10.68 -3.81 -6.68
C GLY A 154 9.40 -3.02 -6.44
N THR A 155 9.05 -2.12 -7.37
CA THR A 155 7.78 -1.40 -7.34
C THR A 155 6.63 -2.29 -7.81
N TYR A 156 5.40 -1.85 -7.59
CA TYR A 156 4.19 -2.55 -8.05
C TYR A 156 4.22 -2.73 -9.58
N GLU A 157 4.60 -1.68 -10.30
CA GLU A 157 4.67 -1.68 -11.76
C GLU A 157 5.72 -2.67 -12.30
N ASN A 158 6.80 -2.91 -11.54
CA ASN A 158 7.80 -3.92 -11.91
C ASN A 158 7.26 -5.35 -11.75
N ALA A 159 6.31 -5.57 -10.83
CA ALA A 159 5.72 -6.88 -10.59
C ALA A 159 4.59 -7.23 -11.58
N PHE A 160 3.85 -6.25 -12.11
CA PHE A 160 2.70 -6.47 -13.00
C PHE A 160 2.99 -7.41 -14.18
N PRO A 161 4.10 -7.30 -14.92
CA PRO A 161 4.41 -8.22 -16.03
C PRO A 161 4.52 -9.70 -15.63
N LEU A 162 4.68 -9.96 -14.32
CA LEU A 162 4.83 -11.32 -13.82
C LEU A 162 3.48 -11.98 -13.47
N PHE A 163 2.38 -11.22 -13.40
CA PHE A 163 1.09 -11.72 -12.92
C PHE A 163 0.49 -12.79 -13.82
N ALA A 164 0.68 -12.72 -15.14
CA ALA A 164 0.17 -13.71 -16.07
C ALA A 164 0.63 -15.14 -15.73
N ARG A 165 1.85 -15.32 -15.22
CA ARG A 165 2.39 -16.65 -14.80
C ARG A 165 1.92 -17.09 -13.41
N LEU A 166 1.26 -16.19 -12.65
CA LEU A 166 0.80 -16.42 -11.29
C LEU A 166 -0.70 -16.76 -11.23
N SER A 167 -1.44 -16.54 -12.33
CA SER A 167 -2.87 -16.83 -12.42
C SER A 167 -3.13 -18.36 -12.33
N PRO A 168 -4.24 -18.79 -11.66
CA PRO A 168 -5.22 -17.94 -10.99
C PRO A 168 -4.66 -17.30 -9.71
N LEU A 169 -4.92 -16.02 -9.51
CA LEU A 169 -4.40 -15.30 -8.37
C LEU A 169 -5.45 -14.42 -7.65
N VAL A 170 -5.18 -14.10 -6.39
CA VAL A 170 -5.79 -12.98 -5.68
C VAL A 170 -4.71 -11.94 -5.37
N LEU A 171 -4.92 -10.71 -5.85
CA LEU A 171 -4.07 -9.56 -5.57
C LEU A 171 -4.55 -8.87 -4.29
N LEU A 172 -3.75 -8.90 -3.24
CA LEU A 172 -4.00 -8.18 -2.00
C LEU A 172 -3.44 -6.76 -2.11
N PHE A 173 -4.29 -5.76 -1.92
CA PHE A 173 -3.91 -4.36 -1.82
C PHE A 173 -4.55 -3.77 -0.57
N LEU A 174 -3.93 -4.05 0.57
CA LEU A 174 -4.43 -3.82 1.93
C LEU A 174 -3.88 -2.51 2.53
N GLY A 175 -4.28 -2.20 3.77
CA GLY A 175 -3.79 -1.03 4.51
C GLY A 175 -4.35 0.31 4.02
N SER A 176 -5.37 0.28 3.16
CA SER A 176 -5.86 1.49 2.48
C SER A 176 -4.79 2.24 1.68
N THR A 177 -3.76 1.53 1.21
CA THR A 177 -2.64 2.08 0.43
C THR A 177 -3.11 2.79 -0.85
N ILE A 178 -4.24 2.35 -1.42
CA ILE A 178 -4.92 3.06 -2.53
C ILE A 178 -5.21 4.53 -2.19
N GLY A 179 -5.42 4.87 -0.92
CA GLY A 179 -5.65 6.22 -0.45
C GLY A 179 -4.43 7.15 -0.59
N ASN A 180 -3.24 6.61 -0.72
CA ASN A 180 -2.01 7.38 -0.89
C ASN A 180 -1.79 7.84 -2.35
N LEU A 181 -2.60 7.33 -3.28
CA LEU A 181 -2.59 7.73 -4.67
C LEU A 181 -3.62 8.84 -4.91
N ASN A 182 -3.21 9.92 -5.58
CA ASN A 182 -4.17 10.91 -6.07
C ASN A 182 -5.03 10.30 -7.19
N GLN A 183 -6.00 11.05 -7.71
CA GLN A 183 -6.95 10.52 -8.68
C GLN A 183 -6.28 10.06 -9.98
N THR A 184 -5.30 10.81 -10.46
CA THR A 184 -4.55 10.47 -11.68
C THR A 184 -3.65 9.25 -11.48
N GLU A 185 -2.95 9.19 -10.34
CA GLU A 185 -2.09 8.07 -9.98
C GLU A 185 -2.93 6.79 -9.76
N ALA A 186 -4.08 6.89 -9.08
CA ALA A 186 -4.98 5.78 -8.89
C ALA A 186 -5.56 5.25 -10.21
N ALA A 187 -5.90 6.13 -11.16
CA ALA A 187 -6.36 5.72 -12.48
C ALA A 187 -5.26 4.97 -13.24
N ALA A 188 -4.05 5.52 -13.29
CA ALA A 188 -2.91 4.87 -13.95
C ALA A 188 -2.55 3.53 -13.30
N PHE A 189 -2.62 3.45 -11.96
CA PHE A 189 -2.39 2.21 -11.22
C PHE A 189 -3.43 1.13 -11.60
N TRP A 190 -4.73 1.45 -11.51
CA TRP A 190 -5.78 0.49 -11.81
C TRP A 190 -5.83 0.07 -13.27
N GLU A 191 -5.48 0.97 -14.19
CA GLU A 191 -5.33 0.65 -15.61
C GLU A 191 -4.30 -0.45 -15.80
N ARG A 192 -3.07 -0.25 -15.29
CA ARG A 192 -1.97 -1.23 -15.39
C ARG A 192 -2.26 -2.52 -14.62
N ALA A 193 -2.77 -2.41 -13.40
CA ALA A 193 -3.10 -3.58 -12.58
C ALA A 193 -4.17 -4.44 -13.27
N SER A 194 -5.24 -3.82 -13.78
CA SER A 194 -6.32 -4.55 -14.45
C SER A 194 -5.88 -5.18 -15.79
N GLU A 195 -4.91 -4.59 -16.48
CA GLU A 195 -4.32 -5.17 -17.70
C GLU A 195 -3.41 -6.37 -17.38
N ALA A 196 -2.72 -6.34 -16.24
CA ALA A 196 -1.85 -7.42 -15.79
C ALA A 196 -2.62 -8.65 -15.25
N LEU A 197 -3.85 -8.44 -14.76
CA LEU A 197 -4.71 -9.51 -14.26
C LEU A 197 -5.41 -10.24 -15.41
N ALA A 198 -5.43 -11.57 -15.38
CA ALA A 198 -6.23 -12.38 -16.27
C ALA A 198 -7.73 -12.32 -15.91
N PRO A 199 -8.64 -12.53 -16.88
CA PRO A 199 -10.06 -12.71 -16.57
C PRO A 199 -10.27 -13.82 -15.53
N GLY A 200 -11.04 -13.52 -14.49
CA GLY A 200 -11.26 -14.43 -13.38
C GLY A 200 -10.32 -14.22 -12.18
N ASP A 201 -9.16 -13.60 -12.36
CA ASP A 201 -8.31 -13.20 -11.23
C ASP A 201 -9.06 -12.24 -10.29
N LEU A 202 -8.64 -12.22 -9.05
CA LEU A 202 -9.31 -11.51 -7.98
C LEU A 202 -8.43 -10.40 -7.40
N VAL A 203 -9.07 -9.39 -6.80
CA VAL A 203 -8.40 -8.36 -6.01
C VAL A 203 -9.08 -8.28 -4.65
N LEU A 204 -8.32 -8.28 -3.58
CA LEU A 204 -8.78 -8.00 -2.23
C LEU A 204 -8.24 -6.63 -1.82
N LEU A 205 -9.11 -5.63 -1.81
CA LEU A 205 -8.78 -4.22 -1.57
C LEU A 205 -9.21 -3.78 -0.17
N GLY A 206 -8.28 -3.26 0.62
CA GLY A 206 -8.57 -2.55 1.86
C GLY A 206 -8.82 -1.08 1.60
N ALA A 207 -9.92 -0.53 2.11
CA ALA A 207 -10.31 0.86 1.89
C ALA A 207 -10.81 1.53 3.17
N ASP A 208 -10.19 2.64 3.52
CA ASP A 208 -10.62 3.49 4.62
C ASP A 208 -11.79 4.38 4.17
N LEU A 209 -12.93 4.28 4.88
CA LEU A 209 -14.16 4.94 4.46
C LEU A 209 -14.29 6.35 5.06
N VAL A 210 -15.12 7.20 4.44
CA VAL A 210 -15.48 8.52 4.98
C VAL A 210 -16.13 8.37 6.34
N LYS A 211 -15.72 9.17 7.30
CA LYS A 211 -16.17 9.21 8.69
C LYS A 211 -15.95 10.58 9.32
N PRO A 212 -16.37 10.83 10.57
CA PRO A 212 -16.23 12.14 11.19
C PRO A 212 -14.80 12.68 11.18
N ALA A 213 -14.64 13.94 10.80
CA ALA A 213 -13.35 14.62 10.68
C ALA A 213 -12.48 14.53 11.94
N ALA A 214 -13.11 14.55 13.12
CA ALA A 214 -12.40 14.42 14.39
C ALA A 214 -11.64 13.08 14.52
N VAL A 215 -12.26 11.97 14.07
CA VAL A 215 -11.64 10.63 14.08
C VAL A 215 -10.46 10.59 13.11
N LEU A 216 -10.65 11.13 11.91
CA LEU A 216 -9.62 11.18 10.88
C LEU A 216 -8.44 12.05 11.29
N ASN A 217 -8.70 13.23 11.84
CA ASN A 217 -7.63 14.12 12.32
C ASN A 217 -6.84 13.51 13.46
N ALA A 218 -7.50 12.83 14.42
CA ALA A 218 -6.81 12.16 15.53
C ALA A 218 -5.89 11.04 15.03
N ALA A 219 -6.33 10.24 14.07
CA ALA A 219 -5.57 9.10 13.54
C ALA A 219 -4.21 9.49 12.92
N TYR A 220 -4.09 10.72 12.39
CA TYR A 220 -2.85 11.22 11.78
C TYR A 220 -2.12 12.27 12.61
N ASN A 221 -2.58 12.51 13.86
CA ASN A 221 -1.97 13.41 14.85
C ASN A 221 -1.97 12.74 16.24
N ASP A 222 -1.44 11.53 16.32
CA ASP A 222 -1.41 10.75 17.56
C ASP A 222 -0.70 11.50 18.71
N ALA A 223 -1.24 11.35 19.91
CA ALA A 223 -0.71 12.04 21.10
C ALA A 223 0.73 11.63 21.46
N ALA A 224 1.15 10.41 21.06
CA ALA A 224 2.50 9.93 21.25
C ALA A 224 3.53 10.55 20.29
N GLY A 225 3.08 11.23 19.21
CA GLY A 225 3.92 11.91 18.23
C GLY A 225 4.62 11.00 17.21
N TRP A 226 4.18 9.74 17.08
CA TRP A 226 4.78 8.81 16.13
C TRP A 226 4.50 9.21 14.67
N SER A 227 3.31 9.75 14.36
CA SER A 227 2.98 10.29 13.03
C SER A 227 3.89 11.47 12.69
N ALA A 228 4.19 12.34 13.64
CA ALA A 228 5.12 13.44 13.44
C ALA A 228 6.55 12.94 13.21
N ALA A 229 7.01 11.94 13.96
CA ALA A 229 8.32 11.32 13.77
C ALA A 229 8.42 10.65 12.40
N PHE A 230 7.38 9.92 11.98
CA PHE A 230 7.31 9.26 10.67
C PHE A 230 7.39 10.27 9.52
N THR A 231 6.61 11.35 9.59
CA THR A 231 6.66 12.41 8.57
C THR A 231 8.04 13.07 8.49
N LYS A 232 8.71 13.31 9.65
CA LYS A 232 10.05 13.89 9.69
C LYS A 232 11.13 12.94 9.15
N ASN A 233 10.89 11.64 9.20
CA ASN A 233 11.87 10.62 8.79
C ASN A 233 12.31 10.79 7.33
N ILE A 234 11.42 11.21 6.41
CA ILE A 234 11.82 11.42 5.00
C ILE A 234 12.92 12.49 4.88
N PHE A 235 12.87 13.54 5.70
CA PHE A 235 13.88 14.61 5.73
C PHE A 235 15.17 14.14 6.41
N ALA A 236 15.06 13.31 7.46
CA ALA A 236 16.21 12.66 8.06
C ALA A 236 16.91 11.73 7.06
N ARG A 237 16.14 11.00 6.27
CA ARG A 237 16.64 10.18 5.16
C ARG A 237 17.32 11.04 4.08
N MET A 238 16.73 12.18 3.70
CA MET A 238 17.36 13.13 2.77
C MET A 238 18.70 13.62 3.30
N ASN A 239 18.81 13.95 4.59
CA ASN A 239 20.09 14.32 5.20
C ASN A 239 21.12 13.20 5.07
N ARG A 240 20.73 11.99 5.38
CA ARG A 240 21.61 10.81 5.39
C ARG A 240 22.04 10.37 3.99
N GLU A 241 21.10 10.30 3.05
CA GLU A 241 21.33 9.68 1.74
C GLU A 241 21.63 10.70 0.62
N LEU A 242 21.16 11.96 0.76
CA LEU A 242 21.31 12.99 -0.26
C LEU A 242 22.19 14.18 0.18
N GLY A 243 22.68 14.18 1.44
CA GLY A 243 23.48 15.28 1.97
C GLY A 243 22.70 16.60 2.06
N SER A 244 21.41 16.56 2.40
CA SER A 244 20.51 17.71 2.26
C SER A 244 20.76 18.86 3.25
N GLY A 245 21.40 18.62 4.39
CA GLY A 245 21.82 19.65 5.34
C GLY A 245 20.66 20.34 6.08
N LEU A 246 19.52 19.66 6.25
CA LEU A 246 18.33 20.18 6.89
C LEU A 246 18.44 20.20 8.41
N ASP A 247 18.04 21.30 9.04
CA ASP A 247 17.79 21.39 10.49
C ASP A 247 16.37 20.85 10.80
N LEU A 248 16.32 19.59 11.25
CA LEU A 248 15.06 18.91 11.53
C LEU A 248 14.35 19.43 12.79
N THR A 249 15.00 20.25 13.61
CA THR A 249 14.40 20.88 14.82
C THR A 249 13.43 21.99 14.45
N THR A 250 13.56 22.55 13.25
CA THR A 250 12.78 23.68 12.75
C THR A 250 11.67 23.28 11.78
N ILE A 251 11.40 21.98 11.64
CA ILE A 251 10.29 21.48 10.84
C ILE A 251 9.21 20.86 11.74
N ALA A 252 7.96 21.04 11.35
CA ALA A 252 6.80 20.56 12.10
C ALA A 252 5.87 19.75 11.20
N HIS A 253 5.32 18.67 11.75
CA HIS A 253 4.27 17.87 11.14
C HIS A 253 2.94 18.61 11.21
N GLU A 254 2.16 18.57 10.16
CA GLU A 254 0.79 19.06 10.07
C GLU A 254 -0.04 18.04 9.29
N ALA A 255 -1.07 17.46 9.89
CA ALA A 255 -2.02 16.59 9.19
C ALA A 255 -3.44 17.12 9.39
N ARG A 256 -4.22 17.19 8.30
CA ARG A 256 -5.60 17.69 8.34
C ARG A 256 -6.47 16.98 7.33
N TYR A 257 -7.64 16.55 7.77
CA TYR A 257 -8.68 16.07 6.88
C TYR A 257 -9.34 17.24 6.12
N ARG A 258 -9.46 17.07 4.81
CA ARG A 258 -10.09 18.01 3.89
C ARG A 258 -11.37 17.36 3.36
N GLU A 259 -12.51 17.83 3.84
CA GLU A 259 -13.84 17.27 3.48
C GLU A 259 -14.12 17.41 1.99
N GLU A 260 -13.75 18.55 1.41
CA GLU A 260 -13.95 18.85 -0.02
C GLU A 260 -13.25 17.86 -0.96
N TRP A 261 -12.18 17.22 -0.48
CA TRP A 261 -11.38 16.22 -1.22
C TRP A 261 -11.50 14.82 -0.64
N ALA A 262 -12.27 14.65 0.43
CA ALA A 262 -12.37 13.40 1.19
C ALA A 262 -10.99 12.77 1.45
N ARG A 263 -9.99 13.55 1.89
CA ARG A 263 -8.64 13.06 2.16
C ARG A 263 -7.98 13.73 3.36
N VAL A 264 -7.12 13.03 4.05
CA VAL A 264 -6.14 13.63 4.95
C VAL A 264 -4.95 14.09 4.12
N GLU A 265 -4.52 15.32 4.34
CA GLU A 265 -3.30 15.89 3.77
C GLU A 265 -2.25 16.02 4.85
N ILE A 266 -1.06 15.48 4.61
CA ILE A 266 0.06 15.49 5.54
C ILE A 266 1.18 16.34 4.97
N PHE A 267 1.59 17.34 5.73
CA PHE A 267 2.62 18.30 5.36
C PHE A 267 3.73 18.34 6.41
N THR A 268 4.89 18.75 5.95
CA THR A 268 5.93 19.31 6.83
C THR A 268 6.01 20.81 6.61
N ARG A 269 5.82 21.60 7.68
CA ARG A 269 5.98 23.07 7.68
C ARG A 269 7.38 23.45 8.16
N PHE A 270 8.02 24.35 7.45
CA PHE A 270 9.33 24.87 7.77
C PHE A 270 9.19 26.17 8.59
N ALA A 271 9.61 26.17 9.85
CA ALA A 271 9.53 27.37 10.70
C ALA A 271 10.56 28.45 10.32
N LYS A 272 11.66 28.02 9.68
CA LYS A 272 12.73 28.92 9.22
C LYS A 272 13.04 28.65 7.74
N ARG A 273 13.57 29.66 7.07
CA ARG A 273 14.14 29.50 5.71
C ARG A 273 15.30 28.50 5.76
N GLN A 274 15.29 27.52 4.87
CA GLN A 274 16.35 26.52 4.72
C GLN A 274 16.68 26.27 3.26
N THR A 275 17.87 25.78 2.98
CA THR A 275 18.26 25.27 1.67
C THR A 275 18.42 23.78 1.76
N ILE A 276 17.71 23.06 0.89
CA ILE A 276 17.80 21.60 0.74
C ILE A 276 18.79 21.31 -0.38
N HIS A 277 19.89 20.64 -0.07
CA HIS A 277 20.84 20.15 -1.06
C HIS A 277 20.47 18.74 -1.50
N VAL A 278 20.62 18.45 -2.79
CA VAL A 278 20.51 17.11 -3.38
C VAL A 278 21.85 16.82 -4.05
N GLN A 279 22.83 16.44 -3.22
CA GLN A 279 24.24 16.32 -3.64
C GLN A 279 24.44 15.39 -4.84
N PRO A 280 23.79 14.19 -4.93
CA PRO A 280 23.98 13.30 -6.06
C PRO A 280 23.63 13.90 -7.43
N LEU A 281 22.82 14.98 -7.45
CA LEU A 281 22.38 15.67 -8.67
C LEU A 281 22.88 17.11 -8.75
N GLY A 282 23.68 17.58 -7.79
CA GLY A 282 24.20 18.95 -7.75
C GLY A 282 23.14 20.04 -7.67
N GLN A 283 21.93 19.73 -7.17
CA GLN A 283 20.80 20.65 -7.12
C GLN A 283 20.53 21.13 -5.70
N SER A 284 19.93 22.32 -5.60
CA SER A 284 19.55 22.92 -4.33
C SER A 284 18.23 23.67 -4.43
N PHE A 285 17.43 23.60 -3.38
CA PHE A 285 16.11 24.24 -3.31
C PHE A 285 15.99 25.06 -2.04
N THR A 286 15.65 26.32 -2.17
CA THR A 286 15.34 27.17 -1.01
C THR A 286 13.87 27.00 -0.64
N ILE A 287 13.60 26.67 0.62
CA ILE A 287 12.29 26.61 1.24
C ILE A 287 12.14 27.85 2.12
N ALA A 288 11.07 28.61 1.94
CA ALA A 288 10.82 29.81 2.74
C ALA A 288 10.35 29.46 4.17
N ALA A 289 10.49 30.39 5.08
CA ALA A 289 9.85 30.30 6.40
C ALA A 289 8.31 30.28 6.22
N GLY A 290 7.64 29.38 6.90
CA GLY A 290 6.20 29.13 6.76
C GLY A 290 5.80 28.25 5.58
N GLU A 291 6.69 27.97 4.63
CA GLU A 291 6.40 27.08 3.48
C GLU A 291 6.15 25.64 3.94
N ARG A 292 5.25 24.97 3.24
CA ARG A 292 4.87 23.57 3.51
C ARG A 292 5.27 22.70 2.33
N VAL A 293 5.75 21.50 2.65
CA VAL A 293 6.01 20.42 1.67
C VAL A 293 5.05 19.28 1.98
N MET A 294 4.24 18.88 1.02
CA MET A 294 3.35 17.73 1.17
C MET A 294 4.17 16.45 1.16
N THR A 295 3.95 15.58 2.13
CA THR A 295 4.67 14.31 2.27
C THR A 295 3.78 13.11 2.02
N GLU A 296 2.46 13.26 2.19
CA GLU A 296 1.52 12.18 2.00
C GLU A 296 0.09 12.73 1.84
N ILE A 297 -0.74 11.99 1.14
CA ILE A 297 -2.20 12.10 1.20
C ILE A 297 -2.77 10.76 1.64
N SER A 298 -3.96 10.78 2.24
CA SER A 298 -4.72 9.55 2.53
C SER A 298 -6.20 9.78 2.25
N ARG A 299 -6.63 9.33 1.08
CA ARG A 299 -8.02 9.44 0.61
C ARG A 299 -8.94 8.54 1.41
N LYS A 300 -10.17 8.99 1.58
CA LYS A 300 -11.27 8.26 2.21
C LYS A 300 -12.37 8.04 1.19
N PHE A 301 -13.03 6.90 1.25
CA PHE A 301 -13.91 6.46 0.18
C PHE A 301 -15.35 6.30 0.64
N GLY A 302 -16.29 6.63 -0.24
CA GLY A 302 -17.63 6.08 -0.18
C GLY A 302 -17.62 4.69 -0.84
N LEU A 303 -18.19 3.68 -0.19
CA LEU A 303 -18.12 2.31 -0.71
C LEU A 303 -18.83 2.14 -2.06
N PRO A 304 -20.04 2.69 -2.29
CA PRO A 304 -20.69 2.62 -3.60
C PRO A 304 -19.91 3.35 -4.71
N GLU A 305 -19.37 4.52 -4.42
CA GLU A 305 -18.59 5.33 -5.37
C GLU A 305 -17.28 4.64 -5.74
N LEU A 306 -16.61 4.02 -4.75
CA LEU A 306 -15.39 3.24 -5.00
C LEU A 306 -15.68 2.01 -5.86
N ALA A 307 -16.76 1.28 -5.59
CA ALA A 307 -17.17 0.13 -6.39
C ALA A 307 -17.50 0.54 -7.84
N ALA A 308 -18.23 1.63 -8.03
CA ALA A 308 -18.54 2.18 -9.35
C ALA A 308 -17.26 2.61 -10.10
N TYR A 309 -16.33 3.29 -9.40
CA TYR A 309 -15.04 3.67 -9.97
C TYR A 309 -14.21 2.46 -10.41
N LEU A 310 -14.08 1.43 -9.56
CA LEU A 310 -13.32 0.22 -9.88
C LEU A 310 -13.93 -0.58 -11.03
N SER A 311 -15.25 -0.54 -11.21
CA SER A 311 -15.93 -1.19 -12.33
C SER A 311 -15.51 -0.63 -13.70
N THR A 312 -15.06 0.64 -13.77
CA THR A 312 -14.54 1.25 -15.01
C THR A 312 -13.24 0.60 -15.47
N PHE A 313 -12.50 -0.07 -14.54
CA PHE A 313 -11.30 -0.86 -14.81
C PHE A 313 -11.59 -2.36 -14.94
N ARG A 314 -12.86 -2.74 -15.17
CA ARG A 314 -13.32 -4.14 -15.28
C ARG A 314 -13.11 -4.95 -13.98
N LEU A 315 -13.10 -4.30 -12.84
CA LEU A 315 -13.06 -4.90 -11.52
C LEU A 315 -14.46 -4.86 -10.92
N GLU A 316 -15.15 -6.00 -10.90
CA GLU A 316 -16.51 -6.10 -10.38
C GLU A 316 -16.49 -6.57 -8.93
N THR A 317 -17.29 -5.92 -8.08
CA THR A 317 -17.45 -6.31 -6.69
C THR A 317 -18.13 -7.68 -6.58
N VAL A 318 -17.43 -8.64 -6.00
CA VAL A 318 -17.97 -9.95 -5.61
C VAL A 318 -18.62 -9.85 -4.24
N ARG A 319 -17.92 -9.22 -3.28
CA ARG A 319 -18.41 -9.04 -1.91
C ARG A 319 -17.62 -7.93 -1.20
N SER A 320 -18.29 -7.21 -0.31
CA SER A 320 -17.67 -6.25 0.61
C SER A 320 -17.88 -6.73 2.05
N PHE A 321 -16.83 -6.56 2.85
CA PHE A 321 -16.80 -6.85 4.28
C PHE A 321 -16.47 -5.53 4.98
N ALA A 322 -17.37 -5.04 5.82
CA ALA A 322 -17.18 -3.77 6.54
C ALA A 322 -17.23 -4.01 8.04
N ASP A 323 -16.51 -3.18 8.79
CA ASP A 323 -16.61 -3.18 10.25
C ASP A 323 -17.99 -2.67 10.72
N PRO A 324 -18.41 -2.99 11.96
CA PRO A 324 -19.74 -2.60 12.46
C PRO A 324 -19.99 -1.08 12.49
N LYS A 325 -18.95 -0.25 12.50
CA LYS A 325 -19.06 1.22 12.48
C LYS A 325 -19.13 1.78 11.06
N GLY A 326 -18.86 0.96 10.03
CA GLY A 326 -18.75 1.40 8.65
C GLY A 326 -17.53 2.33 8.42
N TRP A 327 -16.45 2.12 9.17
CA TRP A 327 -15.24 2.93 9.06
C TRP A 327 -14.23 2.40 8.06
N TYR A 328 -14.26 1.09 7.81
CA TYR A 328 -13.33 0.43 6.93
C TYR A 328 -14.04 -0.69 6.15
N ALA A 329 -13.58 -0.96 4.93
CA ALA A 329 -14.06 -2.09 4.15
C ALA A 329 -12.90 -2.87 3.52
N VAL A 330 -13.07 -4.17 3.47
CA VAL A 330 -12.28 -5.08 2.64
C VAL A 330 -13.20 -5.54 1.51
N ILE A 331 -12.81 -5.28 0.26
CA ILE A 331 -13.63 -5.49 -0.93
C ILE A 331 -13.00 -6.57 -1.78
N LEU A 332 -13.71 -7.66 -2.01
CA LEU A 332 -13.32 -8.69 -2.97
C LEU A 332 -13.88 -8.32 -4.36
N LEU A 333 -13.01 -8.16 -5.32
CA LEU A 333 -13.31 -7.80 -6.70
C LEU A 333 -12.88 -8.94 -7.64
N ARG A 334 -13.53 -9.06 -8.80
CA ARG A 334 -13.15 -10.01 -9.85
C ARG A 334 -12.85 -9.27 -11.14
N ARG A 335 -11.78 -9.65 -11.79
CA ARG A 335 -11.42 -9.18 -13.13
C ARG A 335 -12.34 -9.83 -14.16
N ARG A 336 -13.15 -9.00 -14.85
CA ARG A 336 -14.05 -9.47 -15.91
C ARG A 336 -13.33 -9.60 -17.27
N GLU A 337 -13.85 -10.48 -18.11
CA GLU A 337 -13.57 -10.41 -19.54
C GLU A 337 -14.05 -9.07 -20.11
N GLY A 338 -13.38 -8.51 -21.09
CA GLY A 338 -13.75 -7.23 -21.65
C GLY A 338 -13.74 -7.19 -23.14
N SER A 339 -14.79 -6.63 -23.74
CA SER A 339 -14.71 -5.94 -25.02
C SER A 339 -14.04 -4.59 -24.87
N ALA A 340 -13.41 -4.05 -25.93
CA ALA A 340 -12.67 -2.80 -25.94
C ALA A 340 -13.41 -1.63 -25.29
N ARG A 341 -12.66 -0.74 -24.65
CA ARG A 341 -13.05 0.39 -23.80
C ARG A 341 -14.12 1.31 -24.39
N GLN A 342 -15.11 1.65 -23.56
CA GLN A 342 -15.61 3.03 -23.52
C GLN A 342 -14.83 3.74 -22.41
N GLY A 343 -14.05 4.74 -22.78
CA GLY A 343 -13.23 5.52 -21.85
C GLY A 343 -14.07 6.17 -20.73
N PRO A 344 -13.49 6.44 -19.56
CA PRO A 344 -14.19 7.04 -18.44
C PRO A 344 -14.75 8.40 -18.86
N ARG A 345 -16.07 8.59 -18.75
CA ARG A 345 -16.68 9.92 -18.80
C ARG A 345 -16.16 10.69 -17.59
N SER A 346 -15.44 11.77 -17.86
CA SER A 346 -14.85 12.63 -16.85
C SER A 346 -15.94 13.34 -16.04
N ALA A 347 -16.27 12.81 -14.87
CA ALA A 347 -16.90 13.58 -13.81
C ALA A 347 -15.77 14.21 -12.98
N THR A 348 -15.06 15.15 -13.58
CA THR A 348 -13.92 15.81 -12.96
C THR A 348 -14.39 16.96 -12.09
N ARG A 349 -14.39 16.76 -10.77
CA ARG A 349 -13.89 17.84 -9.91
C ARG A 349 -12.35 17.78 -10.03
N HIS A 350 -11.72 18.81 -10.57
CA HIS A 350 -10.27 18.93 -10.61
C HIS A 350 -9.76 18.90 -9.17
N GLU A 351 -9.19 17.76 -8.74
CA GLU A 351 -8.32 17.76 -7.57
C GLU A 351 -7.12 18.65 -7.91
N PRO A 352 -6.77 19.65 -7.10
CA PRO A 352 -5.47 20.29 -7.25
C PRO A 352 -4.44 19.19 -6.98
N HIS A 353 -3.71 18.82 -8.01
CA HIS A 353 -2.53 17.99 -7.91
C HIS A 353 -1.60 18.67 -6.92
N PRO A 354 -0.93 17.96 -5.98
CA PRO A 354 0.22 18.52 -5.30
C PRO A 354 1.31 18.87 -6.30
N ALA A 355 1.25 18.32 -7.52
CA ALA A 355 1.93 18.79 -8.73
C ALA A 355 1.23 18.14 -9.94
N ARG A 356 1.06 18.89 -11.03
CA ARG A 356 0.95 18.28 -12.33
C ARG A 356 2.26 17.61 -12.68
#